data_0317e1e1291f99ffa053f0601835fd22
#
_entry.id   0317e1e1291f99ffa053f0601835fd22
#
_cell.length_a   1.000
_cell.length_b   1.000
_cell.length_c   1.000
_cell.angle_alpha   90.00
_cell.angle_beta   90.00
_cell.angle_gamma   90.00
#
_symmetry.space_group_name_H-M   'P 1'
#
loop_
_entity.id
_entity.type
_entity.pdbx_description
1 polymer ?
#
loop_
_entity_poly.entity_id
_entity_poly.type
_entity_poly.pdbx_seq_one_letter_code
_entity_poly.pdbx_strand_id
1 'polypeptide(L)'
;MIKTFAQAWLEDFWHTGKHKRVPSELEARLVRKMDMLNRASAYKDLQAPLSNRLHALHGGRQGQWAISVSGSWRLCFRFADGNVFDLELVQYH
;
A
#
# COMPACT_ATOMS: atom_id res chain seq x y z
N MET A 1 -8.56 -3.74 -7.23
CA MET A 1 -9.16 -2.46 -6.78
C MET A 1 -9.03 -2.32 -5.28
N ILE A 2 -8.72 -1.12 -4.81
CA ILE A 2 -8.65 -0.87 -3.37
C ILE A 2 -10.08 -0.74 -2.85
N LYS A 3 -10.47 -1.63 -1.95
CA LYS A 3 -11.84 -1.69 -1.42
C LYS A 3 -11.98 -1.02 -0.06
N THR A 4 -11.03 -1.23 0.84
CA THR A 4 -11.10 -0.66 2.19
C THR A 4 -9.74 -0.15 2.64
N PHE A 5 -9.76 0.79 3.57
CA PHE A 5 -8.58 1.40 4.17
C PHE A 5 -8.62 1.21 5.68
N ALA A 6 -7.47 0.90 6.27
CA ALA A 6 -7.35 0.83 7.72
C ALA A 6 -7.21 2.23 8.34
N GLN A 7 -6.86 3.22 7.52
CA GLN A 7 -6.65 4.60 7.98
C GLN A 7 -7.54 5.54 7.16
N ALA A 8 -8.45 6.25 7.84
CA ALA A 8 -9.33 7.20 7.16
C ALA A 8 -8.56 8.30 6.43
N TRP A 9 -7.45 8.77 7.03
CA TRP A 9 -6.64 9.81 6.40
C TRP A 9 -5.94 9.31 5.12
N LEU A 10 -5.64 8.02 5.02
CA LEU A 10 -5.05 7.44 3.81
C LEU A 10 -6.09 7.40 2.69
N GLU A 11 -7.33 7.10 3.03
CA GLU A 11 -8.43 7.17 2.09
C GLU A 11 -8.61 8.59 1.55
N ASP A 12 -8.58 9.59 2.44
CA ASP A 12 -8.64 10.99 2.03
C ASP A 12 -7.50 11.33 1.07
N PHE A 13 -6.28 10.87 1.40
CA PHE A 13 -5.13 11.08 0.53
C PHE A 13 -5.36 10.45 -0.85
N TRP A 14 -5.92 9.26 -0.89
CA TRP A 14 -6.19 8.54 -2.15
C TRP A 14 -7.12 9.36 -3.05
N HIS A 15 -8.13 10.00 -2.47
CA HIS A 15 -9.10 10.78 -3.24
C HIS A 15 -8.61 12.17 -3.63
N THR A 16 -7.73 12.78 -2.84
CA THR A 16 -7.33 14.18 -3.04
C THR A 16 -5.88 14.36 -3.50
N GLY A 17 -5.04 13.36 -3.29
CA GLY A 17 -3.60 13.43 -3.62
C GLY A 17 -2.77 14.16 -2.59
N LYS A 18 -3.37 14.66 -1.51
CA LYS A 18 -2.65 15.37 -0.44
C LYS A 18 -3.26 15.12 0.92
N HIS A 19 -2.40 15.01 1.92
CA HIS A 19 -2.82 14.97 3.32
C HIS A 19 -1.63 15.38 4.19
N LYS A 20 -1.92 16.09 5.29
CA LYS A 20 -0.87 16.59 6.19
C LYS A 20 -0.02 15.48 6.82
N ARG A 21 -0.55 14.26 6.93
CA ARG A 21 0.18 13.11 7.47
C ARG A 21 1.14 12.48 6.47
N VAL A 22 1.07 12.87 5.20
CA VAL A 22 1.95 12.34 4.17
C VAL A 22 3.04 13.37 3.89
N PRO A 23 4.33 13.01 4.13
CA PRO A 23 5.42 13.90 3.78
C PRO A 23 5.37 14.26 2.30
N SER A 24 5.62 15.53 1.98
CA SER A 24 5.51 16.00 0.60
C SER A 24 6.41 15.22 -0.37
N GLU A 25 7.61 14.85 0.08
CA GLU A 25 8.56 14.08 -0.74
C GLU A 25 8.09 12.65 -1.00
N LEU A 26 7.11 12.16 -0.26
CA LEU A 26 6.57 10.82 -0.40
C LEU A 26 5.36 10.76 -1.32
N GLU A 27 4.68 11.89 -1.53
CA GLU A 27 3.38 11.94 -2.20
C GLU A 27 3.37 11.24 -3.56
N ALA A 28 4.30 11.58 -4.44
CA ALA A 28 4.32 11.05 -5.79
C ALA A 28 4.52 9.53 -5.82
N ARG A 29 5.42 9.03 -4.98
CA ARG A 29 5.68 7.58 -4.90
C ARG A 29 4.49 6.85 -4.30
N LEU A 30 3.89 7.43 -3.27
CA LEU A 30 2.74 6.82 -2.62
C LEU A 30 1.57 6.69 -3.60
N VAL A 31 1.27 7.75 -4.35
CA VAL A 31 0.21 7.72 -5.36
C VAL A 31 0.48 6.61 -6.39
N ARG A 32 1.71 6.51 -6.88
CA ARG A 32 2.07 5.48 -7.87
C ARG A 32 1.89 4.06 -7.32
N LYS A 33 2.31 3.85 -6.07
CA LYS A 33 2.18 2.51 -5.45
C LYS A 33 0.72 2.17 -5.17
N MET A 34 -0.06 3.13 -4.72
CA MET A 34 -1.49 2.93 -4.50
C MET A 34 -2.20 2.65 -5.82
N ASP A 35 -1.85 3.38 -6.88
CA ASP A 35 -2.42 3.15 -8.20
C ASP A 35 -2.08 1.75 -8.71
N MET A 36 -0.86 1.28 -8.48
CA MET A 36 -0.43 -0.06 -8.83
C MET A 36 -1.27 -1.12 -8.09
N LEU A 37 -1.50 -0.93 -6.79
CA LEU A 37 -2.36 -1.80 -6.01
C LEU A 37 -3.78 -1.80 -6.54
N ASN A 38 -4.28 -0.62 -6.90
CA ASN A 38 -5.66 -0.48 -7.39
C ASN A 38 -5.89 -1.22 -8.69
N ARG A 39 -4.86 -1.34 -9.53
CA ARG A 39 -4.95 -2.00 -10.83
C ARG A 39 -4.58 -3.48 -10.80
N ALA A 40 -3.94 -3.95 -9.74
CA ALA A 40 -3.51 -5.33 -9.65
C ALA A 40 -4.71 -6.28 -9.57
N SER A 41 -4.63 -7.41 -10.28
CA SER A 41 -5.65 -8.45 -10.23
C SER A 41 -5.12 -9.74 -9.58
N ALA A 42 -3.80 -9.86 -9.45
CA ALA A 42 -3.16 -11.03 -8.84
C ALA A 42 -1.84 -10.61 -8.18
N TYR A 43 -1.34 -11.45 -7.27
CA TYR A 43 -0.06 -11.18 -6.59
C TYR A 43 1.09 -10.95 -7.56
N LYS A 44 1.12 -11.68 -8.68
CA LYS A 44 2.20 -11.55 -9.65
C LYS A 44 2.31 -10.13 -10.21
N ASP A 45 1.19 -9.40 -10.26
CA ASP A 45 1.18 -8.02 -10.75
C ASP A 45 1.95 -7.09 -9.82
N LEU A 46 2.12 -7.49 -8.55
CA LEU A 46 2.81 -6.71 -7.53
C LEU A 46 4.26 -7.14 -7.34
N GLN A 47 4.71 -8.20 -8.02
CA GLN A 47 6.09 -8.65 -7.96
C GLN A 47 7.03 -7.78 -8.79
N ALA A 48 6.48 -7.00 -9.69
CA ALA A 48 7.24 -6.05 -10.49
C ALA A 48 6.68 -4.64 -10.27
N PRO A 49 7.54 -3.63 -10.16
CA PRO A 49 9.00 -3.72 -10.18
C PRO A 49 9.55 -4.41 -8.93
N LEU A 50 10.76 -4.92 -9.02
CA LEU A 50 11.41 -5.60 -7.88
C LEU A 50 11.52 -4.69 -6.66
N SER A 51 11.57 -3.37 -6.87
CA SER A 51 11.61 -2.40 -5.78
C SER A 51 10.37 -2.44 -4.87
N ASN A 52 9.27 -3.07 -5.31
CA ASN A 52 8.10 -3.29 -4.46
C ASN A 52 8.42 -4.18 -3.27
N ARG A 53 9.34 -5.12 -3.43
CA ARG A 53 9.70 -6.09 -2.39
C ARG A 53 8.46 -6.74 -1.76
N LEU A 54 7.56 -7.20 -2.61
CA LEU A 54 6.33 -7.84 -2.16
C LEU A 54 6.65 -9.02 -1.24
N HIS A 55 6.10 -9.02 -0.04
CA HIS A 55 6.31 -10.11 0.89
C HIS A 55 5.12 -10.27 1.84
N ALA A 56 4.94 -11.50 2.31
CA ALA A 56 3.91 -11.81 3.29
C ALA A 56 4.40 -11.40 4.69
N LEU A 57 3.48 -10.94 5.51
CA LEU A 57 3.77 -10.54 6.88
C LEU A 57 3.45 -11.67 7.86
N HIS A 58 4.07 -11.64 9.03
CA HIS A 58 3.94 -12.67 10.05
C HIS A 58 3.53 -12.07 11.39
N GLY A 59 3.32 -12.93 12.38
CA GLY A 59 2.95 -12.50 13.73
C GLY A 59 1.59 -11.83 13.74
N GLY A 60 1.49 -10.67 14.38
CA GLY A 60 0.23 -9.94 14.49
C GLY A 60 -0.37 -9.49 13.19
N ARG A 61 0.40 -9.51 12.10
CA ARG A 61 -0.06 -9.12 10.77
C ARG A 61 -0.20 -10.30 9.82
N GLN A 62 -0.24 -11.52 10.35
CA GLN A 62 -0.37 -12.70 9.50
C GLN A 62 -1.62 -12.59 8.63
N GLY A 63 -1.47 -12.97 7.36
CA GLY A 63 -2.54 -12.83 6.36
C GLY A 63 -2.46 -11.54 5.58
N GLN A 64 -1.54 -10.65 5.95
CA GLN A 64 -1.30 -9.40 5.21
C GLN A 64 -0.04 -9.51 4.35
N TRP A 65 0.03 -8.61 3.37
CA TRP A 65 1.17 -8.42 2.48
C TRP A 65 1.68 -7.01 2.61
N ALA A 66 2.91 -6.79 2.21
CA ALA A 66 3.49 -5.45 2.19
C ALA A 66 4.25 -5.20 0.90
N ILE A 67 4.20 -3.96 0.42
CA ILE A 67 5.09 -3.47 -0.63
C ILE A 67 5.81 -2.23 -0.12
N SER A 68 7.03 -2.03 -0.63
CA SER A 68 7.83 -0.85 -0.30
C SER A 68 7.32 0.37 -1.05
N VAL A 69 7.28 1.51 -0.37
CA VAL A 69 6.99 2.78 -1.00
C VAL A 69 8.29 3.56 -1.19
N SER A 70 9.01 3.83 -0.10
CA SER A 70 10.28 4.55 -0.11
C SER A 70 10.93 4.41 1.25
N GLY A 71 12.23 4.09 1.28
CA GLY A 71 12.95 3.96 2.55
C GLY A 71 12.25 3.00 3.50
N SER A 72 11.86 3.49 4.67
CA SER A 72 11.17 2.68 5.68
C SER A 72 9.66 2.63 5.51
N TRP A 73 9.11 3.34 4.53
CA TRP A 73 7.67 3.39 4.31
C TRP A 73 7.16 2.16 3.55
N ARG A 74 6.07 1.57 4.06
CA ARG A 74 5.47 0.35 3.49
C ARG A 74 3.96 0.53 3.40
N LEU A 75 3.35 -0.08 2.37
CA LEU A 75 1.90 -0.25 2.31
C LEU A 75 1.59 -1.69 2.69
N CYS A 76 0.80 -1.86 3.74
CA CYS A 76 0.37 -3.17 4.22
C CYS A 76 -1.10 -3.37 3.84
N PHE A 77 -1.48 -4.59 3.47
CA PHE A 77 -2.84 -4.84 2.97
C PHE A 77 -3.15 -6.34 2.98
N ARG A 78 -4.44 -6.65 2.89
CA ARG A 78 -4.93 -8.00 2.58
C ARG A 78 -5.34 -8.02 1.12
N PHE A 79 -5.14 -9.14 0.47
CA PHE A 79 -5.45 -9.27 -0.95
C PHE A 79 -6.34 -10.51 -1.13
N ALA A 80 -7.53 -10.31 -1.70
CA ALA A 80 -8.47 -11.39 -1.95
C ALA A 80 -9.30 -11.09 -3.19
N ASP A 81 -9.46 -12.10 -4.04
CA ASP A 81 -10.30 -12.01 -5.26
C ASP A 81 -9.94 -10.82 -6.14
N GLY A 82 -8.64 -10.51 -6.22
CA GLY A 82 -8.14 -9.40 -7.03
C GLY A 82 -8.36 -8.02 -6.42
N ASN A 83 -8.72 -7.96 -5.14
CA ASN A 83 -8.99 -6.69 -4.45
C ASN A 83 -8.11 -6.51 -3.23
N VAL A 84 -7.85 -5.25 -2.89
CA VAL A 84 -7.03 -4.83 -1.76
C VAL A 84 -7.94 -4.37 -0.62
N PHE A 85 -7.68 -4.88 0.58
CA PHE A 85 -8.45 -4.57 1.78
C PHE A 85 -7.52 -4.10 2.89
N ASP A 86 -8.06 -3.26 3.78
CA ASP A 86 -7.37 -2.80 4.99
C ASP A 86 -6.02 -2.14 4.68
N LEU A 87 -5.99 -1.32 3.64
CA LEU A 87 -4.76 -0.65 3.21
C LEU A 87 -4.27 0.31 4.27
N GLU A 88 -3.00 0.20 4.61
CA GLU A 88 -2.39 0.97 5.69
C GLU A 88 -0.99 1.41 5.28
N LEU A 89 -0.67 2.69 5.53
CA LEU A 89 0.69 3.20 5.35
C LEU A 89 1.42 3.10 6.68
N VAL A 90 2.54 2.39 6.70
CA VAL A 90 3.32 2.12 7.92
C VAL A 90 4.76 2.52 7.69
N GLN A 91 5.39 3.08 8.74
CA GLN A 91 6.81 3.35 8.70
C GLN A 91 7.52 2.37 9.63
N TYR A 92 8.47 1.62 9.08
CA TYR A 92 9.29 0.70 9.86
C TYR A 92 10.56 1.43 10.32
N HIS A 93 10.95 1.17 11.53
CA HIS A 93 12.16 1.75 12.11
C HIS A 93 13.23 0.69 12.34
#